data_66a23455d2e2b7c091f05c10e7f5caa5
#
_entry.id   66a23455d2e2b7c091f05c10e7f5caa5
#
_cell.length_a   1.000
_cell.length_b   1.000
_cell.length_c   1.000
_cell.angle_alpha   90.00
_cell.angle_beta   90.00
_cell.angle_gamma   90.00
#
_symmetry.space_group_name_H-M   'P 1'
#
loop_
_entity.id
_entity.type
_entity.pdbx_description
1 polymer ?
#
loop_
_entity_poly.entity_id
_entity_poly.type
_entity_poly.pdbx_seq_one_letter_code
_entity_poly.pdbx_strand_id
1 'polypeptide(L)'
;MVIKLRSEHLLEIENHGKETYPMECCGLLLGKISNDEKIVIQILKAKNEREQQQQHNRFLISPRTMFDSQKIARANKMDVLGFYHSHPDAEACPSKFDLDHAWPFYAYVILSVKKGKTKTMTCWKLSKDRSVFESEEIVRS
;
A
#
# COMPACT_ATOMS: atom_id res chain seq x y z
N MET A 1 -2.80 12.13 -10.52
CA MET A 1 -1.89 12.48 -9.43
C MET A 1 -0.76 11.46 -9.40
N VAL A 2 0.43 11.83 -9.03
CA VAL A 2 1.56 10.91 -8.88
C VAL A 2 1.85 10.69 -7.40
N ILE A 3 2.52 9.56 -7.09
CA ILE A 3 3.03 9.31 -5.74
C ILE A 3 4.56 9.31 -5.78
N LYS A 4 5.18 10.05 -4.89
CA LYS A 4 6.63 10.12 -4.77
C LYS A 4 7.11 9.26 -3.63
N LEU A 5 8.00 8.33 -3.92
CA LEU A 5 8.61 7.41 -2.96
C LEU A 5 10.13 7.51 -3.07
N ARG A 6 10.80 7.63 -1.95
CA ARG A 6 12.27 7.59 -1.93
C ARG A 6 12.74 6.15 -2.12
N SER A 7 13.99 5.98 -2.56
CA SER A 7 14.58 4.66 -2.73
C SER A 7 14.51 3.83 -1.44
N GLU A 8 14.71 4.46 -0.29
CA GLU A 8 14.61 3.80 1.01
C GLU A 8 13.20 3.25 1.28
N HIS A 9 12.15 3.98 0.85
CA HIS A 9 10.76 3.53 1.03
C HIS A 9 10.46 2.35 0.13
N LEU A 10 10.92 2.39 -1.12
CA LEU A 10 10.76 1.27 -2.05
C LEU A 10 11.42 0.02 -1.49
N LEU A 11 12.62 0.17 -0.94
CA LEU A 11 13.36 -0.94 -0.34
C LEU A 11 12.64 -1.50 0.90
N GLU A 12 12.10 -0.63 1.75
CA GLU A 12 11.33 -1.06 2.92
C GLU A 12 10.13 -1.91 2.52
N ILE A 13 9.38 -1.48 1.50
CA ILE A 13 8.21 -2.22 1.00
C ILE A 13 8.65 -3.57 0.42
N GLU A 14 9.70 -3.57 -0.40
CA GLU A 14 10.24 -4.79 -1.00
C GLU A 14 10.72 -5.79 0.05
N ASN A 15 11.45 -5.32 1.06
CA ASN A 15 11.92 -6.18 2.15
C ASN A 15 10.75 -6.76 2.96
N HIS A 16 9.73 -5.95 3.21
CA HIS A 16 8.54 -6.42 3.93
C HIS A 16 7.82 -7.53 3.14
N GLY A 17 7.67 -7.34 1.83
CA GLY A 17 7.07 -8.37 0.97
C GLY A 17 7.84 -9.68 0.96
N LYS A 18 9.17 -9.62 0.96
CA LYS A 18 10.01 -10.82 1.04
C LYS A 18 9.93 -11.50 2.41
N GLU A 19 9.89 -10.72 3.49
CA GLU A 19 9.80 -11.25 4.85
C GLU A 19 8.53 -12.06 5.09
N THR A 20 7.41 -11.60 4.55
CA THR A 20 6.11 -12.25 4.79
C THR A 20 5.78 -13.34 3.77
N TYR A 21 6.48 -13.38 2.64
CA TYR A 21 6.22 -14.38 1.60
C TYR A 21 6.19 -15.79 2.22
N PRO A 22 5.23 -16.66 1.92
CA PRO A 22 4.20 -16.57 0.87
C PRO A 22 2.90 -15.85 1.28
N MET A 23 2.90 -15.15 2.39
CA MET A 23 1.74 -14.38 2.85
C MET A 23 1.82 -12.93 2.35
N GLU A 24 0.68 -12.25 2.24
CA GLU A 24 0.65 -10.83 1.89
C GLU A 24 1.15 -9.99 3.05
N CYS A 25 2.04 -9.04 2.75
CA CYS A 25 2.34 -7.97 3.69
C CYS A 25 1.38 -6.80 3.46
N CYS A 26 1.29 -5.91 4.44
CA CYS A 26 0.54 -4.67 4.29
C CYS A 26 1.15 -3.59 5.17
N GLY A 27 0.83 -2.34 4.85
CA GLY A 27 1.29 -1.20 5.61
C GLY A 27 0.66 0.08 5.12
N LEU A 28 1.11 1.20 5.69
CA LEU A 28 0.55 2.52 5.44
C LEU A 28 1.63 3.46 4.93
N LEU A 29 1.18 4.40 4.09
CA LEU A 29 2.02 5.44 3.50
C LEU A 29 1.61 6.76 4.14
N LEU A 30 2.54 7.40 4.85
CA LEU A 30 2.29 8.68 5.49
C LEU A 30 3.08 9.78 4.80
N GLY A 31 2.51 10.97 4.69
CA GLY A 31 3.20 12.08 4.07
C GLY A 31 2.30 13.27 3.86
N LYS A 32 2.56 14.01 2.78
CA LYS A 32 1.85 15.26 2.47
C LYS A 32 1.43 15.29 1.01
N ILE A 33 0.38 16.05 0.74
CA ILE A 33 -0.06 16.35 -0.62
C ILE A 33 0.37 17.77 -0.94
N SER A 34 1.06 17.93 -2.06
CA SER A 34 1.52 19.24 -2.54
C SER A 34 1.53 19.24 -4.07
N ASN A 35 0.91 20.27 -4.68
CA ASN A 35 0.87 20.42 -6.14
C ASN A 35 0.41 19.14 -6.88
N ASP A 36 -0.68 18.54 -6.39
CA ASP A 36 -1.25 17.29 -6.94
C ASP A 36 -0.32 16.10 -6.87
N GLU A 37 0.67 16.13 -5.98
CA GLU A 37 1.56 15.02 -5.73
C GLU A 37 1.38 14.50 -4.31
N LYS A 38 1.35 13.19 -4.16
CA LYS A 38 1.41 12.54 -2.85
C LYS A 38 2.86 12.27 -2.54
N ILE A 39 3.39 12.94 -1.53
CA ILE A 39 4.82 12.83 -1.16
C ILE A 39 4.93 11.98 0.09
N VAL A 40 5.40 10.75 -0.07
CA VAL A 40 5.57 9.83 1.05
C VAL A 40 6.81 10.23 1.86
N ILE A 41 6.61 10.34 3.18
CA ILE A 41 7.67 10.74 4.12
C ILE A 41 8.01 9.56 5.03
N GLN A 42 7.03 8.73 5.36
CA GLN A 42 7.21 7.62 6.29
C GLN A 42 6.37 6.41 5.87
N ILE A 43 6.96 5.23 6.01
CA ILE A 43 6.28 3.95 5.82
C ILE A 43 6.01 3.35 7.20
N LEU A 44 4.79 2.88 7.43
CA LEU A 44 4.46 2.13 8.64
C LEU A 44 4.09 0.70 8.25
N LYS A 45 4.86 -0.26 8.69
CA LYS A 45 4.49 -1.67 8.54
C LYS A 45 3.27 -1.95 9.40
N ALA A 46 2.35 -2.75 8.88
CA ALA A 46 1.19 -3.20 9.64
C ALA A 46 1.16 -4.71 9.69
N LYS A 47 0.53 -5.23 10.73
CA LYS A 47 0.26 -6.66 10.82
C LYS A 47 -0.91 -6.98 9.89
N ASN A 48 -0.80 -8.05 9.11
CA ASN A 48 -1.92 -8.56 8.37
C ASN A 48 -2.83 -9.33 9.34
N GLU A 49 -3.97 -8.74 9.67
CA GLU A 49 -4.89 -9.30 10.65
C GLU A 49 -5.98 -10.18 10.04
N ARG A 50 -5.88 -10.51 8.75
CA ARG A 50 -6.76 -11.48 8.11
C ARG A 50 -6.47 -12.87 8.71
N GLU A 51 -7.47 -13.75 8.71
CA GLU A 51 -7.29 -15.13 9.18
C GLU A 51 -6.12 -15.79 8.45
N GLN A 52 -5.31 -16.57 9.18
CA GLN A 52 -4.06 -17.12 8.67
C GLN A 52 -4.21 -17.86 7.34
N GLN A 53 -5.28 -18.65 7.18
CA GLN A 53 -5.51 -19.40 5.94
C GLN A 53 -5.83 -18.52 4.74
N GLN A 54 -6.09 -17.22 4.95
CA GLN A 54 -6.39 -16.27 3.88
C GLN A 54 -5.25 -15.31 3.61
N GLN A 55 -4.20 -15.29 4.43
CA GLN A 55 -3.13 -14.28 4.34
C GLN A 55 -2.28 -14.39 3.08
N HIS A 56 -2.31 -15.51 2.37
CA HIS A 56 -1.53 -15.68 1.13
C HIS A 56 -2.11 -14.89 -0.06
N ASN A 57 -3.39 -14.50 0.01
CA ASN A 57 -4.03 -13.73 -1.07
C ASN A 57 -4.95 -12.62 -0.57
N ARG A 58 -4.92 -12.32 0.71
CA ARG A 58 -5.73 -11.26 1.30
C ARG A 58 -5.02 -10.65 2.50
N PHE A 59 -5.35 -9.42 2.81
CA PHE A 59 -4.83 -8.73 3.98
C PHE A 59 -5.94 -7.94 4.67
N LEU A 60 -5.69 -7.58 5.93
CA LEU A 60 -6.58 -6.73 6.70
C LEU A 60 -5.77 -5.82 7.61
N ILE A 61 -5.98 -4.52 7.47
CA ILE A 61 -5.47 -3.52 8.42
C ILE A 61 -6.64 -3.19 9.36
N SER A 62 -6.46 -3.44 10.65
CA SER A 62 -7.53 -3.25 11.62
C SER A 62 -7.90 -1.76 11.79
N PRO A 63 -9.14 -1.46 12.23
CA PRO A 63 -9.51 -0.09 12.58
C PRO A 63 -8.59 0.53 13.62
N ARG A 64 -8.10 -0.27 14.58
CA ARG A 64 -7.16 0.21 15.60
C ARG A 64 -5.84 0.64 14.99
N THR A 65 -5.27 -0.16 14.08
CA THR A 65 -4.04 0.18 13.38
C THR A 65 -4.23 1.45 12.56
N MET A 66 -5.36 1.59 11.87
CA MET A 66 -5.67 2.80 11.10
C MET A 66 -5.75 4.02 12.02
N PHE A 67 -6.44 3.89 13.15
CA PHE A 67 -6.56 4.98 14.12
C PHE A 67 -5.21 5.40 14.67
N ASP A 68 -4.39 4.45 15.09
CA ASP A 68 -3.05 4.72 15.63
C ASP A 68 -2.15 5.37 14.58
N SER A 69 -2.24 4.92 13.32
CA SER A 69 -1.48 5.48 12.21
C SER A 69 -1.88 6.92 11.92
N GLN A 70 -3.17 7.22 11.98
CA GLN A 70 -3.66 8.60 11.81
C GLN A 70 -3.15 9.51 12.94
N LYS A 71 -3.05 9.00 14.16
CA LYS A 71 -2.49 9.77 15.28
C LYS A 71 -1.00 10.07 15.05
N ILE A 72 -0.24 9.09 14.61
CA ILE A 72 1.19 9.26 14.28
C ILE A 72 1.34 10.33 13.18
N ALA A 73 0.56 10.21 12.12
CA ALA A 73 0.60 11.15 11.01
C ALA A 73 0.32 12.58 11.51
N ARG A 74 -0.76 12.75 12.25
CA ARG A 74 -1.18 14.06 12.78
C ARG A 74 -0.13 14.68 13.68
N ALA A 75 0.48 13.88 14.56
CA ALA A 75 1.53 14.36 15.48
C ALA A 75 2.75 14.89 14.72
N ASN A 76 2.99 14.43 13.50
CA ASN A 76 4.10 14.82 12.65
C ASN A 76 3.66 15.72 11.49
N LYS A 77 2.46 16.28 11.55
CA LYS A 77 1.89 17.16 10.52
C LYS A 77 1.82 16.50 9.14
N MET A 78 1.49 15.22 9.15
CA MET A 78 1.30 14.41 7.96
C MET A 78 -0.13 13.87 7.89
N ASP A 79 -0.47 13.28 6.74
CA ASP A 79 -1.72 12.55 6.55
C ASP A 79 -1.42 11.11 6.14
N VAL A 80 -2.38 10.23 6.32
CA VAL A 80 -2.33 8.90 5.70
C VAL A 80 -2.65 9.10 4.22
N LEU A 81 -1.68 8.82 3.36
CA LEU A 81 -1.83 8.97 1.91
C LEU A 81 -2.39 7.73 1.24
N GLY A 82 -2.18 6.59 1.85
CA GLY A 82 -2.61 5.32 1.28
C GLY A 82 -2.01 4.13 1.97
N PHE A 83 -2.03 3.03 1.24
CA PHE A 83 -1.66 1.72 1.77
C PHE A 83 -0.77 1.00 0.77
N TYR A 84 -0.01 0.04 1.25
CA TYR A 84 0.69 -0.89 0.37
C TYR A 84 0.39 -2.31 0.79
N HIS A 85 0.45 -3.23 -0.15
CA HIS A 85 0.39 -4.66 0.13
C HIS A 85 1.11 -5.43 -0.98
N SER A 86 1.45 -6.69 -0.70
CA SER A 86 2.09 -7.55 -1.68
C SER A 86 1.10 -8.56 -2.25
N HIS A 87 1.37 -8.97 -3.50
CA HIS A 87 0.68 -10.06 -4.17
C HIS A 87 1.66 -11.22 -4.34
N PRO A 88 1.64 -12.22 -3.42
CA PRO A 88 2.52 -13.38 -3.56
C PRO A 88 2.15 -14.22 -4.78
N ASP A 89 3.14 -14.47 -5.62
CA ASP A 89 3.02 -15.29 -6.83
C ASP A 89 1.94 -14.80 -7.82
N ALA A 90 1.65 -13.49 -7.81
CA ALA A 90 0.66 -12.87 -8.68
C ALA A 90 1.19 -11.53 -9.20
N GLU A 91 0.53 -11.01 -10.24
CA GLU A 91 0.89 -9.72 -10.82
C GLU A 91 0.53 -8.57 -9.87
N ALA A 92 1.20 -7.42 -10.06
CA ALA A 92 0.95 -6.21 -9.27
C ALA A 92 -0.27 -5.44 -9.81
N CYS A 93 -1.39 -6.14 -9.92
CA CYS A 93 -2.68 -5.60 -10.39
C CYS A 93 -3.72 -5.77 -9.30
N PRO A 94 -4.63 -4.79 -9.11
CA PRO A 94 -5.68 -4.93 -8.11
C PRO A 94 -6.57 -6.13 -8.37
N SER A 95 -6.88 -6.88 -7.32
CA SER A 95 -7.83 -7.99 -7.38
C SER A 95 -9.25 -7.45 -7.19
N LYS A 96 -10.25 -8.31 -7.44
CA LYS A 96 -11.63 -7.96 -7.12
C LYS A 96 -11.79 -7.68 -5.62
N PHE A 97 -11.11 -8.46 -4.77
CA PHE A 97 -11.10 -8.22 -3.34
C PHE A 97 -10.56 -6.83 -3.01
N ASP A 98 -9.46 -6.43 -3.66
CA ASP A 98 -8.89 -5.08 -3.47
C ASP A 98 -9.90 -4.01 -3.85
N LEU A 99 -10.58 -4.16 -5.00
CA LEU A 99 -11.58 -3.20 -5.46
C LEU A 99 -12.76 -3.10 -4.50
N ASP A 100 -13.29 -4.24 -4.04
CA ASP A 100 -14.46 -4.28 -3.16
C ASP A 100 -14.19 -3.62 -1.80
N HIS A 101 -12.92 -3.60 -1.36
CA HIS A 101 -12.53 -3.08 -0.06
C HIS A 101 -11.80 -1.74 -0.13
N ALA A 102 -11.65 -1.15 -1.32
CA ALA A 102 -10.93 0.11 -1.48
C ALA A 102 -11.78 1.31 -1.05
N TRP A 103 -11.09 2.34 -0.61
CA TRP A 103 -11.68 3.63 -0.27
C TRP A 103 -11.20 4.69 -1.29
N PRO A 104 -12.05 5.62 -1.70
CA PRO A 104 -11.62 6.74 -2.54
C PRO A 104 -10.59 7.58 -1.79
N PHE A 105 -9.82 8.37 -2.55
CA PHE A 105 -8.83 9.29 -2.02
C PHE A 105 -7.46 8.67 -1.78
N TYR A 106 -7.38 7.44 -1.28
CA TYR A 106 -6.10 6.81 -0.94
C TYR A 106 -5.40 6.22 -2.14
N ALA A 107 -4.07 6.23 -2.09
CA ALA A 107 -3.22 5.49 -3.03
C ALA A 107 -3.06 4.05 -2.56
N TYR A 108 -3.07 3.11 -3.49
CA TYR A 108 -2.86 1.70 -3.22
C TYR A 108 -1.64 1.22 -3.98
N VAL A 109 -0.56 0.97 -3.25
CA VAL A 109 0.69 0.45 -3.82
C VAL A 109 0.67 -1.06 -3.71
N ILE A 110 0.92 -1.73 -4.83
CA ILE A 110 0.92 -3.20 -4.90
C ILE A 110 2.30 -3.67 -5.35
N LEU A 111 2.88 -4.59 -4.60
CA LEU A 111 4.16 -5.22 -4.91
C LEU A 111 3.96 -6.67 -5.31
N SER A 112 4.42 -7.06 -6.49
CA SER A 112 4.44 -8.46 -6.90
C SER A 112 5.67 -9.14 -6.31
N VAL A 113 5.47 -10.29 -5.64
CA VAL A 113 6.56 -11.13 -5.10
C VAL A 113 6.38 -12.53 -5.64
N LYS A 114 7.22 -12.95 -6.59
CA LYS A 114 7.12 -14.26 -7.23
C LYS A 114 8.26 -15.16 -6.77
N LYS A 115 7.93 -16.32 -6.20
CA LYS A 115 8.90 -17.27 -5.68
C LYS A 115 9.89 -16.61 -4.71
N GLY A 116 9.39 -15.71 -3.86
CA GLY A 116 10.19 -15.00 -2.87
C GLY A 116 11.02 -13.85 -3.42
N LYS A 117 10.90 -13.52 -4.72
CA LYS A 117 11.64 -12.42 -5.35
C LYS A 117 10.69 -11.28 -5.71
N THR A 118 11.08 -10.05 -5.37
CA THR A 118 10.30 -8.87 -5.74
C THR A 118 10.39 -8.63 -7.25
N LYS A 119 9.27 -8.28 -7.86
CA LYS A 119 9.18 -8.04 -9.31
C LYS A 119 8.78 -6.59 -9.57
N THR A 120 7.50 -6.33 -9.77
CA THR A 120 7.01 -5.00 -10.12
C THR A 120 6.28 -4.36 -8.95
N MET A 121 6.30 -3.05 -8.92
CA MET A 121 5.54 -2.25 -7.95
C MET A 121 4.69 -1.25 -8.74
N THR A 122 3.41 -1.20 -8.44
CA THR A 122 2.45 -0.32 -9.11
C THR A 122 1.66 0.48 -8.09
N CYS A 123 1.01 1.54 -8.53
CA CYS A 123 0.15 2.34 -7.67
C CYS A 123 -1.19 2.58 -8.35
N TRP A 124 -2.25 2.55 -7.58
CA TRP A 124 -3.63 2.65 -8.05
C TRP A 124 -4.46 3.56 -7.17
N LYS A 125 -5.47 4.13 -7.77
CA LYS A 125 -6.46 4.97 -7.09
C LYS A 125 -7.86 4.55 -7.55
N LEU A 126 -8.80 4.49 -6.62
CA LEU A 126 -10.19 4.18 -6.95
C LEU A 126 -10.79 5.33 -7.77
N SER A 127 -11.54 5.01 -8.83
CA SER A 127 -12.24 6.02 -9.62
C SER A 127 -13.32 6.72 -8.78
N LYS A 128 -13.76 7.90 -9.24
CA LYS A 128 -14.76 8.69 -8.51
C LYS A 128 -16.06 7.93 -8.31
N ASP A 129 -16.47 7.13 -9.29
CA ASP A 129 -17.69 6.32 -9.17
C ASP A 129 -17.47 4.97 -8.50
N ARG A 130 -16.24 4.70 -8.04
CA ARG A 130 -15.85 3.49 -7.31
C ARG A 130 -15.97 2.20 -8.10
N SER A 131 -16.04 2.28 -9.41
CA SER A 131 -16.24 1.10 -10.27
C SER A 131 -14.95 0.42 -10.68
N VAL A 132 -13.86 1.17 -10.80
CA VAL A 132 -12.57 0.65 -11.28
C VAL A 132 -11.41 1.34 -10.56
N PHE A 133 -10.24 0.70 -10.63
CA PHE A 133 -8.99 1.35 -10.27
C PHE A 133 -8.37 2.03 -11.48
N GLU A 134 -7.79 3.19 -11.25
CA GLU A 134 -6.99 3.93 -12.23
C GLU A 134 -5.53 3.89 -11.78
N SER A 135 -4.61 3.66 -12.72
CA SER A 135 -3.18 3.63 -12.36
C SER A 135 -2.66 5.03 -12.03
N GLU A 136 -1.77 5.08 -11.05
CA GLU A 136 -1.01 6.30 -10.73
C GLU A 136 0.47 6.03 -10.95
N GLU A 137 1.21 7.05 -11.39
CA GLU A 137 2.65 6.91 -11.59
C GLU A 137 3.38 6.95 -10.25
N ILE A 138 4.33 6.02 -10.09
CA ILE A 138 5.28 6.05 -8.97
C ILE A 138 6.52 6.78 -9.44
N VAL A 139 6.86 7.88 -8.76
CA VAL A 139 8.06 8.68 -9.06
C VAL A 139 9.05 8.47 -7.92
N ARG A 140 10.25 8.01 -8.29
CA ARG A 140 11.34 7.90 -7.32
C ARG A 140 11.95 9.29 -7.09
N SER A 141 11.99 9.68 -5.84
CA SER A 141 12.57 10.96 -5.47
C SER A 141 13.90 10.82 -4.72
#